data_ccf3b0d65191450da72430c019ed935f
#
_entry.id   ccf3b0d65191450da72430c019ed935f
#
_cell.length_a   1.000
_cell.length_b   1.000
_cell.length_c   1.000
_cell.angle_alpha   90.00
_cell.angle_beta   90.00
_cell.angle_gamma   90.00
#
_symmetry.space_group_name_H-M   'P 1'
#
loop_
_entity.id
_entity.type
_entity.pdbx_description
1 polymer ?
#
loop_
_entity_poly.entity_id
_entity_poly.type
_entity_poly.pdbx_seq_one_letter_code
_entity_poly.pdbx_strand_id
1 'polypeptide(L)'
;LQPDMELVGVFSRRQGIETVSGVPTYSMEDIPNFKGKIDVMVLCGGSATDLIEQTPMVTKYFNCIDSFDTHARIPEHFANVDKVAKEAKTATLISCGWDPGMFSLQRVYAEAILPKGKSYTFWGRGVSQGHSDAIRRLEGVVDARQYTVPKEQYLDEIRNGQTPDVDGYKGHLRECYVVAAPDADKAKIENEIKTMENYFVGY
;
A
#
# COMPACT_ATOMS: atom_id res chain seq x y z
N LEU A 1 -18.67 10.18 5.39
CA LEU A 1 -19.13 8.93 5.99
C LEU A 1 -20.29 8.39 5.17
N GLN A 2 -20.34 7.09 4.99
CA GLN A 2 -21.47 6.41 4.32
C GLN A 2 -22.66 6.40 5.29
N PRO A 3 -23.92 6.52 4.80
CA PRO A 3 -25.08 6.64 5.68
C PRO A 3 -25.42 5.36 6.46
N ASP A 4 -24.84 4.23 6.06
CA ASP A 4 -25.00 2.90 6.64
C ASP A 4 -23.80 2.47 7.49
N MET A 5 -22.87 3.39 7.78
CA MET A 5 -21.65 3.12 8.55
C MET A 5 -21.49 4.11 9.69
N GLU A 6 -21.06 3.59 10.84
CA GLU A 6 -20.67 4.37 12.00
C GLU A 6 -19.19 4.12 12.30
N LEU A 7 -18.41 5.20 12.44
CA LEU A 7 -17.03 5.12 12.89
C LEU A 7 -16.99 5.11 14.42
N VAL A 8 -16.81 3.93 15.00
CA VAL A 8 -16.79 3.71 16.45
C VAL A 8 -15.59 4.33 17.13
N GLY A 9 -14.42 4.29 16.49
CA GLY A 9 -13.19 4.84 17.05
C GLY A 9 -11.95 4.53 16.22
N VAL A 10 -10.82 5.03 16.68
CA VAL A 10 -9.50 4.78 16.09
C VAL A 10 -8.62 4.08 17.11
N PHE A 11 -8.00 2.97 16.74
CA PHE A 11 -7.04 2.24 17.57
C PHE A 11 -5.63 2.62 17.15
N SER A 12 -4.79 3.03 18.12
CA SER A 12 -3.44 3.50 17.85
C SER A 12 -2.45 3.04 18.91
N ARG A 13 -1.20 2.82 18.49
CA ARG A 13 -0.06 2.65 19.42
C ARG A 13 0.42 3.98 20.01
N ARG A 14 0.07 5.10 19.36
CA ARG A 14 0.45 6.44 19.82
C ARG A 14 -0.58 6.93 20.83
N GLN A 15 -0.12 7.46 21.94
CA GLN A 15 -0.97 8.09 22.95
C GLN A 15 -1.21 9.57 22.62
N GLY A 16 -2.33 10.12 23.11
CA GLY A 16 -2.62 11.54 23.01
C GLY A 16 -2.94 12.04 21.60
N ILE A 17 -3.36 11.17 20.69
CA ILE A 17 -3.79 11.60 19.36
C ILE A 17 -5.24 12.07 19.43
N GLU A 18 -5.45 13.35 19.08
CA GLU A 18 -6.79 13.85 18.76
C GLU A 18 -7.19 13.34 17.38
N THR A 19 -8.40 12.78 17.25
CA THR A 19 -8.90 12.32 15.97
C THR A 19 -9.55 13.44 15.18
N VAL A 20 -9.30 13.48 13.89
CA VAL A 20 -9.84 14.51 12.98
C VAL A 20 -11.38 14.48 12.89
N SER A 21 -12.00 13.36 13.22
CA SER A 21 -13.45 13.15 13.09
C SER A 21 -14.21 13.21 14.40
N GLY A 22 -13.58 13.62 15.51
CA GLY A 22 -14.23 13.70 16.82
C GLY A 22 -14.57 12.35 17.46
N VAL A 23 -14.15 11.24 16.86
CA VAL A 23 -14.34 9.90 17.45
C VAL A 23 -13.20 9.59 18.44
N PRO A 24 -13.47 8.78 19.47
CA PRO A 24 -12.46 8.47 20.48
C PRO A 24 -11.31 7.64 19.91
N THR A 25 -10.13 7.87 20.47
CA THR A 25 -8.94 7.03 20.20
C THR A 25 -8.73 6.07 21.37
N TYR A 26 -8.45 4.83 21.03
CA TYR A 26 -8.20 3.74 21.97
C TYR A 26 -6.79 3.16 21.76
N SER A 27 -6.26 2.54 22.82
CA SER A 27 -5.03 1.76 22.71
C SER A 27 -5.26 0.50 21.86
N MET A 28 -4.22 0.03 21.18
CA MET A 28 -4.24 -1.29 20.53
C MET A 28 -4.49 -2.42 21.53
N GLU A 29 -4.13 -2.24 22.81
CA GLU A 29 -4.37 -3.20 23.88
C GLU A 29 -5.85 -3.35 24.23
N ASP A 30 -6.66 -2.33 23.92
CA ASP A 30 -8.09 -2.34 24.19
C ASP A 30 -8.91 -3.12 23.16
N ILE A 31 -8.32 -3.51 22.05
CA ILE A 31 -8.99 -4.22 20.95
C ILE A 31 -9.89 -5.38 21.44
N PRO A 32 -9.45 -6.29 22.32
CA PRO A 32 -10.28 -7.38 22.79
C PRO A 32 -11.57 -6.94 23.51
N ASN A 33 -11.56 -5.75 24.15
CA ASN A 33 -12.70 -5.22 24.90
C ASN A 33 -13.86 -4.75 24.01
N PHE A 34 -13.61 -4.66 22.71
CA PHE A 34 -14.59 -4.25 21.69
C PHE A 34 -15.24 -5.41 20.95
N LYS A 35 -14.87 -6.65 21.29
CA LYS A 35 -15.48 -7.84 20.67
C LYS A 35 -17.01 -7.80 20.81
N GLY A 36 -17.70 -7.95 19.69
CA GLY A 36 -19.17 -7.85 19.61
C GLY A 36 -19.73 -6.42 19.59
N LYS A 37 -18.87 -5.40 19.58
CA LYS A 37 -19.27 -3.98 19.48
C LYS A 37 -18.87 -3.36 18.14
N ILE A 38 -18.01 -4.01 17.39
CA ILE A 38 -17.51 -3.59 16.09
C ILE A 38 -17.73 -4.72 15.10
N ASP A 39 -18.31 -4.42 13.95
CA ASP A 39 -18.59 -5.42 12.91
C ASP A 39 -17.35 -5.67 12.03
N VAL A 40 -16.61 -4.60 11.72
CA VAL A 40 -15.43 -4.67 10.84
C VAL A 40 -14.33 -3.72 11.32
N MET A 41 -13.10 -4.20 11.32
CA MET A 41 -11.90 -3.40 11.55
C MET A 41 -11.17 -3.13 10.24
N VAL A 42 -10.90 -1.85 9.95
CA VAL A 42 -10.08 -1.43 8.80
C VAL A 42 -8.67 -1.15 9.27
N LEU A 43 -7.70 -1.89 8.75
CA LEU A 43 -6.29 -1.80 9.14
C LEU A 43 -5.53 -0.94 8.13
N CYS A 44 -5.01 0.18 8.60
CA CYS A 44 -4.31 1.20 7.81
C CYS A 44 -2.81 1.26 8.12
N GLY A 45 -2.24 0.20 8.68
CA GLY A 45 -0.81 0.10 8.97
C GLY A 45 0.05 -0.10 7.73
N GLY A 46 1.35 0.07 7.88
CA GLY A 46 2.30 -0.19 6.79
C GLY A 46 2.49 -1.68 6.52
N SER A 47 2.50 -2.09 5.26
CA SER A 47 2.65 -3.49 4.86
C SER A 47 3.97 -4.10 5.31
N ALA A 48 5.06 -3.33 5.21
CA ALA A 48 6.39 -3.81 5.55
C ALA A 48 6.61 -4.03 7.06
N THR A 49 5.88 -3.30 7.91
CA THR A 49 6.16 -3.23 9.35
C THR A 49 5.00 -3.64 10.24
N ASP A 50 3.77 -3.31 9.85
CA ASP A 50 2.63 -3.40 10.75
C ASP A 50 1.66 -4.53 10.40
N LEU A 51 1.19 -4.59 9.16
CA LEU A 51 0.08 -5.45 8.78
C LEU A 51 0.38 -6.95 8.91
N ILE A 52 1.64 -7.36 8.76
CA ILE A 52 2.04 -8.77 8.93
C ILE A 52 1.64 -9.31 10.30
N GLU A 53 1.78 -8.47 11.34
CA GLU A 53 1.45 -8.83 12.72
C GLU A 53 0.05 -8.40 13.11
N GLN A 54 -0.35 -7.20 12.73
CA GLN A 54 -1.63 -6.62 13.13
C GLN A 54 -2.83 -7.36 12.52
N THR A 55 -2.78 -7.70 11.23
CA THR A 55 -3.91 -8.35 10.58
C THR A 55 -4.28 -9.67 11.25
N PRO A 56 -3.36 -10.65 11.42
CA PRO A 56 -3.73 -11.88 12.13
C PRO A 56 -4.09 -11.66 13.60
N MET A 57 -3.51 -10.65 14.28
CA MET A 57 -3.86 -10.33 15.66
C MET A 57 -5.30 -9.84 15.78
N VAL A 58 -5.72 -8.92 14.93
CA VAL A 58 -7.07 -8.32 14.97
C VAL A 58 -8.13 -9.29 14.46
N THR A 59 -7.79 -10.10 13.45
CA THR A 59 -8.67 -11.16 12.90
C THR A 59 -9.17 -12.15 13.96
N LYS A 60 -8.44 -12.33 15.06
CA LYS A 60 -8.91 -13.14 16.19
C LYS A 60 -10.22 -12.65 16.83
N TYR A 61 -10.55 -11.39 16.65
CA TYR A 61 -11.66 -10.74 17.34
C TYR A 61 -12.73 -10.22 16.40
N PHE A 62 -12.36 -9.81 15.16
CA PHE A 62 -13.23 -9.10 14.22
C PHE A 62 -13.07 -9.59 12.79
N ASN A 63 -14.09 -9.33 11.97
CA ASN A 63 -13.89 -9.27 10.54
C ASN A 63 -12.97 -8.09 10.21
N CYS A 64 -12.07 -8.26 9.25
CA CYS A 64 -11.05 -7.26 8.96
C CYS A 64 -10.96 -6.93 7.48
N ILE A 65 -10.47 -5.72 7.21
CA ILE A 65 -10.01 -5.31 5.88
C ILE A 65 -8.61 -4.76 6.05
N ASP A 66 -7.64 -5.22 5.25
CA ASP A 66 -6.31 -4.63 5.19
C ASP A 66 -5.91 -4.20 3.78
N SER A 67 -4.88 -3.38 3.72
CA SER A 67 -4.29 -2.88 2.48
C SER A 67 -2.87 -3.42 2.24
N PHE A 68 -2.59 -4.65 2.65
CA PHE A 68 -1.28 -5.27 2.50
C PHE A 68 -0.85 -5.30 1.03
N ASP A 69 0.31 -4.67 0.70
CA ASP A 69 0.76 -4.46 -0.66
C ASP A 69 2.18 -4.99 -0.98
N THR A 70 2.79 -5.72 -0.07
CA THR A 70 4.06 -6.39 -0.35
C THR A 70 3.81 -7.62 -1.23
N HIS A 71 3.72 -7.42 -2.53
CA HIS A 71 3.25 -8.40 -3.52
C HIS A 71 3.88 -9.79 -3.38
N ALA A 72 5.20 -9.85 -3.22
CA ALA A 72 5.92 -11.12 -3.08
C ALA A 72 5.53 -11.93 -1.83
N ARG A 73 4.95 -11.27 -0.82
CA ARG A 73 4.56 -11.89 0.46
C ARG A 73 3.05 -12.07 0.64
N ILE A 74 2.25 -11.70 -0.36
CA ILE A 74 0.78 -11.88 -0.29
C ILE A 74 0.39 -13.34 -0.03
N PRO A 75 0.98 -14.36 -0.69
CA PRO A 75 0.62 -15.75 -0.41
C PRO A 75 0.91 -16.19 1.03
N GLU A 76 2.03 -15.74 1.60
CA GLU A 76 2.39 -16.00 3.01
C GLU A 76 1.40 -15.30 3.95
N HIS A 77 1.12 -14.02 3.70
CA HIS A 77 0.17 -13.23 4.48
C HIS A 77 -1.23 -13.84 4.46
N PHE A 78 -1.69 -14.26 3.27
CA PHE A 78 -2.96 -14.96 3.11
C PHE A 78 -3.03 -16.22 3.97
N ALA A 79 -2.02 -17.07 3.90
CA ALA A 79 -2.00 -18.35 4.65
C ALA A 79 -2.05 -18.11 6.16
N ASN A 80 -1.33 -17.12 6.66
CA ASN A 80 -1.30 -16.77 8.08
C ASN A 80 -2.66 -16.22 8.56
N VAL A 81 -3.26 -15.32 7.78
CA VAL A 81 -4.56 -14.71 8.12
C VAL A 81 -5.70 -15.72 8.00
N ASP A 82 -5.71 -16.55 6.94
CA ASP A 82 -6.73 -17.58 6.70
C ASP A 82 -6.80 -18.59 7.86
N LYS A 83 -5.63 -19.03 8.37
CA LYS A 83 -5.56 -19.92 9.52
C LYS A 83 -6.28 -19.31 10.73
N VAL A 84 -5.95 -18.06 11.05
CA VAL A 84 -6.52 -17.36 12.22
C VAL A 84 -8.01 -17.10 12.03
N ALA A 85 -8.42 -16.67 10.83
CA ALA A 85 -9.82 -16.40 10.51
C ALA A 85 -10.69 -17.67 10.66
N LYS A 86 -10.21 -18.83 10.19
CA LYS A 86 -10.90 -20.12 10.35
C LYS A 86 -11.04 -20.51 11.82
N GLU A 87 -10.00 -20.36 12.61
CA GLU A 87 -10.01 -20.65 14.05
C GLU A 87 -10.97 -19.72 14.81
N ALA A 88 -10.97 -18.42 14.48
CA ALA A 88 -11.79 -17.42 15.12
C ALA A 88 -13.24 -17.32 14.58
N LYS A 89 -13.54 -17.95 13.44
CA LYS A 89 -14.79 -17.86 12.69
C LYS A 89 -15.10 -16.42 12.26
N THR A 90 -14.05 -15.72 11.82
CA THR A 90 -14.12 -14.37 11.27
C THR A 90 -13.82 -14.40 9.77
N ALA A 91 -14.06 -13.29 9.07
CA ALA A 91 -13.69 -13.10 7.68
C ALA A 91 -12.71 -11.93 7.55
N THR A 92 -11.68 -12.07 6.72
CA THR A 92 -10.72 -10.99 6.47
C THR A 92 -10.49 -10.82 4.97
N LEU A 93 -10.69 -9.60 4.48
CA LEU A 93 -10.33 -9.20 3.13
C LEU A 93 -8.95 -8.58 3.18
N ILE A 94 -7.95 -9.26 2.63
CA ILE A 94 -6.58 -8.75 2.58
C ILE A 94 -6.29 -8.06 1.25
N SER A 95 -5.25 -7.22 1.24
CA SER A 95 -4.74 -6.58 0.01
C SER A 95 -5.81 -5.74 -0.72
N CYS A 96 -6.65 -5.05 0.05
CA CYS A 96 -7.74 -4.24 -0.48
C CYS A 96 -7.27 -2.81 -0.78
N GLY A 97 -6.82 -2.59 -2.01
CA GLY A 97 -6.35 -1.28 -2.49
C GLY A 97 -6.56 -1.09 -3.99
N TRP A 98 -5.69 -0.31 -4.60
CA TRP A 98 -5.65 -0.15 -6.06
C TRP A 98 -4.89 -1.29 -6.72
N ASP A 99 -3.66 -1.52 -6.32
CA ASP A 99 -2.82 -2.60 -6.83
C ASP A 99 -1.85 -3.07 -5.69
N PRO A 100 -2.16 -4.16 -5.06
CA PRO A 100 -3.25 -5.10 -5.30
C PRO A 100 -4.64 -4.57 -4.96
N GLY A 101 -5.68 -5.10 -5.63
CA GLY A 101 -7.08 -4.76 -5.39
C GLY A 101 -7.84 -4.46 -6.69
N MET A 102 -8.30 -3.23 -6.87
CA MET A 102 -9.19 -2.84 -7.98
C MET A 102 -8.56 -3.11 -9.36
N PHE A 103 -7.29 -2.80 -9.56
CA PHE A 103 -6.61 -3.06 -10.83
C PHE A 103 -6.42 -4.55 -11.10
N SER A 104 -6.27 -5.37 -10.06
CA SER A 104 -6.22 -6.82 -10.21
C SER A 104 -7.54 -7.36 -10.75
N LEU A 105 -8.67 -6.90 -10.23
CA LEU A 105 -9.99 -7.25 -10.74
C LEU A 105 -10.21 -6.75 -12.17
N GLN A 106 -9.82 -5.52 -12.47
CA GLN A 106 -9.93 -4.96 -13.82
C GLN A 106 -9.11 -5.76 -14.85
N ARG A 107 -7.91 -6.22 -14.50
CA ARG A 107 -7.11 -7.08 -15.38
C ARG A 107 -7.81 -8.41 -15.66
N VAL A 108 -8.36 -9.07 -14.66
CA VAL A 108 -9.13 -10.31 -14.83
C VAL A 108 -10.36 -10.09 -15.73
N TYR A 109 -11.08 -8.99 -15.52
CA TYR A 109 -12.21 -8.63 -16.38
C TYR A 109 -11.78 -8.37 -17.84
N ALA A 110 -10.70 -7.63 -18.03
CA ALA A 110 -10.18 -7.35 -19.37
C ALA A 110 -9.77 -8.63 -20.09
N GLU A 111 -9.12 -9.55 -19.43
CA GLU A 111 -8.74 -10.86 -19.98
C GLU A 111 -9.95 -11.73 -20.32
N ALA A 112 -11.01 -11.68 -19.50
CA ALA A 112 -12.25 -12.41 -19.80
C ALA A 112 -12.99 -11.86 -21.03
N ILE A 113 -12.98 -10.55 -21.23
CA ILE A 113 -13.64 -9.88 -22.38
C ILE A 113 -12.77 -9.95 -23.63
N LEU A 114 -11.46 -9.81 -23.49
CA LEU A 114 -10.48 -9.77 -24.58
C LEU A 114 -9.39 -10.84 -24.35
N PRO A 115 -9.69 -12.13 -24.51
CA PRO A 115 -8.79 -13.22 -24.13
C PRO A 115 -7.47 -13.28 -24.92
N LYS A 116 -7.38 -12.55 -26.05
CA LYS A 116 -6.14 -12.38 -26.83
C LYS A 116 -5.50 -11.00 -26.64
N GLY A 117 -6.07 -10.17 -25.77
CA GLY A 117 -5.54 -8.85 -25.45
C GLY A 117 -4.33 -8.92 -24.53
N LYS A 118 -3.58 -7.81 -24.45
CA LYS A 118 -2.55 -7.59 -23.43
C LYS A 118 -3.03 -6.50 -22.48
N SER A 119 -2.85 -6.72 -21.20
CA SER A 119 -3.12 -5.72 -20.17
C SER A 119 -1.87 -4.89 -19.90
N TYR A 120 -2.01 -3.58 -19.90
CA TYR A 120 -0.98 -2.63 -19.51
C TYR A 120 -1.49 -1.78 -18.36
N THR A 121 -0.66 -1.57 -17.35
CA THR A 121 -1.00 -0.71 -16.21
C THR A 121 -0.03 0.46 -16.14
N PHE A 122 -0.56 1.67 -16.22
CA PHE A 122 0.20 2.89 -16.04
C PHE A 122 -0.39 3.72 -14.90
N TRP A 123 0.48 4.11 -13.99
CA TRP A 123 0.12 5.08 -12.95
C TRP A 123 0.33 6.49 -13.52
N GLY A 124 -0.67 7.33 -13.41
CA GLY A 124 -0.56 8.74 -13.75
C GLY A 124 0.48 9.46 -12.88
N ARG A 125 0.89 10.66 -13.29
CA ARG A 125 1.84 11.47 -12.53
C ARG A 125 1.28 11.76 -11.13
N GLY A 126 1.84 11.13 -10.13
CA GLY A 126 1.37 11.23 -8.75
C GLY A 126 2.45 10.93 -7.73
N VAL A 127 2.26 11.49 -6.53
CA VAL A 127 3.17 11.24 -5.40
C VAL A 127 2.97 9.84 -4.88
N SER A 128 4.05 9.07 -4.78
CA SER A 128 4.06 7.82 -4.04
C SER A 128 4.46 8.07 -2.59
N GLN A 129 3.53 7.86 -1.67
CA GLN A 129 3.78 8.07 -0.25
C GLN A 129 4.80 7.09 0.31
N GLY A 130 4.69 5.81 -0.03
CA GLY A 130 5.62 4.78 0.43
C GLY A 130 7.05 5.02 -0.04
N HIS A 131 7.25 5.36 -1.32
CA HIS A 131 8.58 5.68 -1.86
C HIS A 131 9.13 6.98 -1.26
N SER A 132 8.30 8.00 -1.11
CA SER A 132 8.69 9.26 -0.47
C SER A 132 9.13 9.03 0.98
N ASP A 133 8.40 8.20 1.71
CA ASP A 133 8.71 7.86 3.10
C ASP A 133 10.01 7.05 3.21
N ALA A 134 10.25 6.12 2.29
CA ALA A 134 11.51 5.37 2.23
C ALA A 134 12.72 6.29 2.06
N ILE A 135 12.62 7.29 1.17
CA ILE A 135 13.69 8.28 0.98
C ILE A 135 13.88 9.14 2.24
N ARG A 136 12.79 9.57 2.88
CA ARG A 136 12.88 10.40 4.11
C ARG A 136 13.56 9.71 5.29
N ARG A 137 13.67 8.37 5.26
CA ARG A 137 14.37 7.59 6.30
C ARG A 137 15.88 7.49 6.11
N LEU A 138 16.39 7.95 4.97
CA LEU A 138 17.83 7.95 4.72
C LEU A 138 18.52 9.02 5.57
N GLU A 139 19.72 8.69 6.03
CA GLU A 139 20.56 9.61 6.80
C GLU A 139 20.85 10.88 6.00
N GLY A 140 20.69 12.05 6.63
CA GLY A 140 20.91 13.34 6.00
C GLY A 140 19.77 13.85 5.11
N VAL A 141 18.64 13.14 5.00
CA VAL A 141 17.44 13.61 4.30
C VAL A 141 16.50 14.31 5.26
N VAL A 142 16.13 15.56 4.95
CA VAL A 142 15.19 16.38 5.75
C VAL A 142 13.75 16.18 5.27
N ASP A 143 13.52 16.17 3.95
CA ASP A 143 12.23 15.86 3.32
C ASP A 143 12.44 15.29 1.92
N ALA A 144 11.46 14.55 1.44
CA ALA A 144 11.47 14.02 0.07
C ALA A 144 10.06 13.83 -0.48
N ARG A 145 9.94 13.96 -1.81
CA ARG A 145 8.77 13.60 -2.59
C ARG A 145 9.22 12.80 -3.80
N GLN A 146 8.58 11.67 -4.01
CA GLN A 146 8.78 10.86 -5.21
C GLN A 146 7.51 10.87 -6.05
N TYR A 147 7.68 11.12 -7.34
CA TYR A 147 6.62 11.06 -8.33
C TYR A 147 6.84 9.88 -9.27
N THR A 148 5.81 9.11 -9.49
CA THR A 148 5.76 8.12 -10.56
C THR A 148 5.26 8.81 -11.82
N VAL A 149 6.01 8.72 -12.92
CA VAL A 149 5.71 9.40 -14.18
C VAL A 149 5.71 8.37 -15.32
N PRO A 150 4.58 8.15 -16.01
CA PRO A 150 4.55 7.23 -17.14
C PRO A 150 5.36 7.80 -18.30
N LYS A 151 6.00 6.92 -19.06
CA LYS A 151 6.72 7.29 -20.29
C LYS A 151 5.71 7.38 -21.42
N GLU A 152 5.49 8.58 -21.92
CA GLU A 152 4.47 8.88 -22.95
C GLU A 152 4.64 8.03 -24.23
N GLN A 153 5.88 7.73 -24.63
CA GLN A 153 6.11 6.88 -25.80
C GLN A 153 5.34 5.57 -25.77
N TYR A 154 5.32 4.87 -24.61
CA TYR A 154 4.61 3.60 -24.49
C TYR A 154 3.08 3.79 -24.47
N LEU A 155 2.61 4.87 -23.87
CA LEU A 155 1.20 5.22 -23.91
C LEU A 155 0.74 5.47 -25.35
N ASP A 156 1.53 6.18 -26.13
CA ASP A 156 1.22 6.49 -27.54
C ASP A 156 1.30 5.23 -28.42
N GLU A 157 2.30 4.38 -28.23
CA GLU A 157 2.39 3.10 -28.92
C GLU A 157 1.12 2.26 -28.70
N ILE A 158 0.69 2.12 -27.43
CA ILE A 158 -0.50 1.33 -27.08
C ILE A 158 -1.78 1.97 -27.63
N ARG A 159 -1.95 3.29 -27.52
CA ARG A 159 -3.09 4.03 -28.09
C ARG A 159 -3.18 3.86 -29.60
N ASN A 160 -2.05 3.70 -30.26
CA ASN A 160 -1.96 3.45 -31.71
C ASN A 160 -2.08 1.95 -32.07
N GLY A 161 -2.49 1.10 -31.13
CA GLY A 161 -2.74 -0.32 -31.37
C GLY A 161 -1.49 -1.21 -31.37
N GLN A 162 -0.35 -0.67 -30.97
CA GLN A 162 0.87 -1.46 -30.82
C GLN A 162 0.88 -2.21 -29.48
N THR A 163 1.67 -3.27 -29.40
CA THR A 163 1.80 -4.10 -28.20
C THR A 163 3.25 -4.14 -27.73
N PRO A 164 3.80 -3.04 -27.18
CA PRO A 164 5.18 -2.99 -26.73
C PRO A 164 5.44 -4.01 -25.61
N ASP A 165 6.69 -4.47 -25.52
CA ASP A 165 7.15 -5.26 -24.39
C ASP A 165 7.58 -4.35 -23.25
N VAL A 166 6.59 -3.92 -22.47
CA VAL A 166 6.76 -2.98 -21.35
C VAL A 166 6.05 -3.48 -20.11
N ASP A 167 6.75 -3.40 -19.00
CA ASP A 167 6.24 -3.65 -17.65
C ASP A 167 6.17 -2.35 -16.83
N GLY A 168 5.78 -2.46 -15.57
CA GLY A 168 5.69 -1.32 -14.66
C GLY A 168 7.03 -0.60 -14.44
N TYR A 169 8.16 -1.32 -14.52
CA TYR A 169 9.49 -0.73 -14.38
C TYR A 169 9.90 0.05 -15.62
N LYS A 170 9.83 -0.59 -16.78
CA LYS A 170 10.19 0.05 -18.06
C LYS A 170 9.24 1.18 -18.45
N GLY A 171 7.97 1.04 -18.06
CA GLY A 171 6.90 1.99 -18.43
C GLY A 171 6.91 3.32 -17.68
N HIS A 172 7.69 3.44 -16.62
CA HIS A 172 7.67 4.61 -15.74
C HIS A 172 9.06 5.18 -15.44
N LEU A 173 9.07 6.42 -14.97
CA LEU A 173 10.20 7.09 -14.34
C LEU A 173 9.87 7.35 -12.87
N ARG A 174 10.90 7.42 -12.05
CA ARG A 174 10.83 7.83 -10.64
C ARG A 174 11.52 9.18 -10.48
N GLU A 175 10.74 10.26 -10.45
CA GLU A 175 11.29 11.60 -10.17
C GLU A 175 11.33 11.81 -8.66
N CYS A 176 12.53 11.99 -8.11
CA CYS A 176 12.75 12.17 -6.68
C CYS A 176 13.23 13.59 -6.40
N TYR A 177 12.48 14.31 -5.59
CA TYR A 177 12.85 15.62 -5.07
C TYR A 177 13.25 15.45 -3.62
N VAL A 178 14.51 15.76 -3.29
CA VAL A 178 15.10 15.48 -1.99
C VAL A 178 15.68 16.75 -1.39
N VAL A 179 15.28 17.06 -0.17
CA VAL A 179 15.89 18.12 0.63
C VAL A 179 16.90 17.48 1.56
N ALA A 180 18.18 17.68 1.28
CA ALA A 180 19.27 17.20 2.12
C ALA A 180 19.63 18.23 3.20
N ALA A 181 20.13 17.75 4.34
CA ALA A 181 20.74 18.62 5.36
C ALA A 181 21.98 19.34 4.80
N PRO A 182 22.37 20.52 5.35
CA PRO A 182 23.46 21.32 4.79
C PRO A 182 24.81 20.59 4.71
N ASP A 183 25.06 19.67 5.62
CA ASP A 183 26.28 18.88 5.77
C ASP A 183 26.15 17.44 5.24
N ALA A 184 25.03 17.09 4.64
CA ALA A 184 24.78 15.75 4.14
C ALA A 184 25.58 15.42 2.87
N ASP A 185 26.07 14.19 2.80
CA ASP A 185 26.69 13.63 1.60
C ASP A 185 25.61 13.32 0.55
N LYS A 186 25.42 14.25 -0.38
CA LYS A 186 24.43 14.13 -1.46
C LYS A 186 24.70 12.96 -2.39
N ALA A 187 25.98 12.62 -2.62
CA ALA A 187 26.34 11.50 -3.49
C ALA A 187 25.99 10.17 -2.84
N LYS A 188 26.21 10.05 -1.53
CA LYS A 188 25.78 8.90 -0.73
C LYS A 188 24.25 8.74 -0.82
N ILE A 189 23.50 9.80 -0.56
CA ILE A 189 22.02 9.79 -0.61
C ILE A 189 21.52 9.36 -1.99
N GLU A 190 22.08 9.94 -3.07
CA GLU A 190 21.71 9.58 -4.44
C GLU A 190 21.97 8.10 -4.72
N ASN A 191 23.11 7.58 -4.30
CA ASN A 191 23.45 6.17 -4.47
C ASN A 191 22.51 5.25 -3.67
N GLU A 192 22.23 5.59 -2.42
CA GLU A 192 21.30 4.82 -1.57
C GLU A 192 19.89 4.78 -2.16
N ILE A 193 19.39 5.87 -2.75
CA ILE A 193 18.13 5.89 -3.47
C ILE A 193 18.19 4.94 -4.67
N LYS A 194 19.19 5.06 -5.54
CA LYS A 194 19.31 4.25 -6.76
C LYS A 194 19.43 2.76 -6.50
N THR A 195 20.02 2.39 -5.37
CA THR A 195 20.27 0.99 -4.98
C THR A 195 19.25 0.45 -3.98
N MET A 196 18.22 1.21 -3.64
CA MET A 196 17.21 0.80 -2.67
C MET A 196 16.33 -0.30 -3.26
N GLU A 197 16.53 -1.52 -2.76
CA GLU A 197 15.72 -2.68 -3.14
C GLU A 197 14.24 -2.48 -2.81
N ASN A 198 13.36 -3.09 -3.60
CA ASN A 198 11.90 -3.01 -3.51
C ASN A 198 11.28 -1.63 -3.80
N TYR A 199 12.08 -0.58 -4.02
CA TYR A 199 11.59 0.77 -4.29
C TYR A 199 12.09 1.34 -5.60
N PHE A 200 13.41 1.29 -5.86
CA PHE A 200 14.03 2.01 -6.98
C PHE A 200 14.87 1.14 -7.92
N VAL A 201 15.33 -0.01 -7.46
CA VAL A 201 16.08 -0.94 -8.32
C VAL A 201 15.20 -1.44 -9.46
N GLY A 202 15.70 -1.29 -10.70
CA GLY A 202 14.99 -1.70 -11.92
C GLY A 202 14.30 -0.56 -12.69
N TYR A 203 14.28 0.65 -12.15
CA TYR A 203 13.73 1.86 -12.82
C TYR A 203 14.79 2.65 -13.56
#